data_45025a5b4d674c07b057d5d3c2d52964
#
_entry.id   45025a5b4d674c07b057d5d3c2d52964
#
_cell.length_a   1.000
_cell.length_b   1.000
_cell.length_c   1.000
_cell.angle_alpha   90.00
_cell.angle_beta   90.00
_cell.angle_gamma   90.00
#
_symmetry.space_group_name_H-M   'P 1'
#
loop_
_entity.id
_entity.type
_entity.pdbx_description
1 polymer ?
#
loop_
_entity_poly.entity_id
_entity_poly.type
_entity_poly.pdbx_seq_one_letter_code
_entity_poly.pdbx_strand_id
1 'polypeptide(L)'
;MFSNKRYLSCTLFTVAFLVVFGLFAPSALRSQIGLFRPDPHLYPENANPANDISIAVARASREHKRILLDFGGNWCGDCQVLDIYYHQSPNAELLAKYFILVHVNIGHMDENVDIARKYSVPIQKGVPALAILSSNGKLLYSERDKEFEHTSKSAVTEFLNHWKG
;
A
#
# COMPACT_ATOMS: atom_id res chain seq x y z
N MET A 1 44.66 54.00 -36.17
CA MET A 1 44.12 54.58 -34.95
C MET A 1 42.59 54.36 -34.96
N PHE A 2 42.16 53.14 -34.59
CA PHE A 2 40.72 52.80 -34.42
C PHE A 2 40.56 52.04 -33.10
N SER A 3 39.70 52.58 -32.27
CA SER A 3 39.46 52.34 -30.86
C SER A 3 38.73 51.01 -30.61
N ASN A 4 39.34 50.14 -29.82
CA ASN A 4 38.81 48.90 -29.30
C ASN A 4 37.94 49.18 -28.06
N LYS A 5 36.64 49.46 -28.23
CA LYS A 5 35.69 49.70 -27.11
C LYS A 5 34.34 48.97 -27.23
N ARG A 6 34.31 47.73 -27.75
CA ARG A 6 33.03 47.02 -27.91
C ARG A 6 32.95 45.61 -27.32
N TYR A 7 33.92 45.09 -26.62
CA TYR A 7 33.89 43.69 -26.12
C TYR A 7 33.74 43.53 -24.61
N LEU A 8 33.59 44.65 -23.86
CA LEU A 8 33.50 44.54 -22.38
C LEU A 8 32.08 44.49 -21.82
N SER A 9 31.03 44.64 -22.66
CA SER A 9 29.65 44.68 -22.17
C SER A 9 28.89 43.39 -22.30
N CYS A 10 29.41 42.39 -23.03
CA CYS A 10 28.67 41.16 -23.29
C CYS A 10 28.99 40.01 -22.31
N THR A 11 30.15 40.07 -21.63
CA THR A 11 30.56 39.00 -20.70
C THR A 11 30.00 39.14 -19.29
N LEU A 12 29.58 40.34 -18.88
CA LEU A 12 28.98 40.58 -17.55
C LEU A 12 27.50 40.16 -17.47
N PHE A 13 26.78 40.14 -18.60
CA PHE A 13 25.37 39.71 -18.60
C PHE A 13 25.17 38.20 -18.61
N THR A 14 26.13 37.45 -19.14
CA THR A 14 26.02 35.97 -19.19
C THR A 14 26.35 35.31 -17.87
N VAL A 15 27.19 35.88 -17.03
CA VAL A 15 27.53 35.32 -15.71
C VAL A 15 26.41 35.59 -14.70
N ALA A 16 25.73 36.76 -14.80
CA ALA A 16 24.60 37.07 -13.92
C ALA A 16 23.36 36.16 -14.18
N PHE A 17 23.18 35.70 -15.43
CA PHE A 17 22.01 34.83 -15.76
C PHE A 17 22.16 33.39 -15.26
N LEU A 18 23.41 32.89 -15.17
CA LEU A 18 23.65 31.53 -14.67
C LEU A 18 23.59 31.41 -13.13
N VAL A 19 23.81 32.49 -12.39
CA VAL A 19 23.74 32.47 -10.92
C VAL A 19 22.30 32.57 -10.42
N VAL A 20 21.38 33.24 -11.16
CA VAL A 20 19.98 33.36 -10.77
C VAL A 20 19.18 32.09 -11.08
N PHE A 21 19.58 31.31 -12.12
CA PHE A 21 18.89 30.05 -12.47
C PHE A 21 19.22 28.89 -11.54
N GLY A 22 20.34 28.97 -10.79
CA GLY A 22 20.73 27.94 -9.83
C GLY A 22 19.97 27.99 -8.48
N LEU A 23 19.27 29.10 -8.18
CA LEU A 23 18.59 29.31 -6.90
C LEU A 23 17.08 28.99 -6.93
N PHE A 24 16.52 28.75 -8.12
CA PHE A 24 15.13 28.30 -8.29
C PHE A 24 15.08 26.86 -8.82
N ALA A 25 15.77 25.95 -8.17
CA ALA A 25 15.41 24.54 -8.31
C ALA A 25 14.02 24.36 -7.66
N PRO A 26 12.99 23.94 -8.41
CA PRO A 26 11.66 23.79 -7.84
C PRO A 26 11.76 22.76 -6.73
N SER A 27 11.33 23.16 -5.54
CA SER A 27 11.22 22.32 -4.33
C SER A 27 10.36 21.05 -4.54
N ALA A 28 9.73 20.93 -5.71
CA ALA A 28 8.95 19.77 -6.13
C ALA A 28 9.78 18.49 -6.40
N LEU A 29 11.11 18.61 -6.64
CA LEU A 29 11.94 17.43 -6.92
C LEU A 29 12.44 16.73 -5.64
N ARG A 30 12.25 17.33 -4.47
CA ARG A 30 12.70 16.79 -3.18
C ARG A 30 11.70 15.85 -2.51
N SER A 31 10.50 15.71 -3.08
CA SER A 31 9.39 15.02 -2.44
C SER A 31 9.18 13.57 -2.92
N GLN A 32 10.04 13.02 -3.79
CA GLN A 32 9.81 11.71 -4.41
C GLN A 32 10.71 10.58 -3.90
N ILE A 33 11.64 10.88 -3.00
CA ILE A 33 12.36 9.82 -2.28
C ILE A 33 11.65 9.66 -0.94
N GLY A 34 10.43 9.14 -0.97
CA GLY A 34 9.80 8.57 0.21
C GLY A 34 10.64 7.37 0.64
N LEU A 35 11.53 7.56 1.61
CA LEU A 35 12.16 6.45 2.30
C LEU A 35 11.06 5.51 2.77
N PHE A 36 11.09 4.27 2.29
CA PHE A 36 10.24 3.20 2.81
C PHE A 36 10.35 3.23 4.34
N ARG A 37 9.26 3.56 5.00
CA ARG A 37 9.17 3.55 6.45
C ARG A 37 8.06 2.57 6.81
N PRO A 38 8.40 1.40 7.38
CA PRO A 38 7.42 0.46 7.88
C PRO A 38 6.47 1.13 8.87
N ASP A 39 5.19 0.84 8.77
CA ASP A 39 4.21 1.24 9.78
C ASP A 39 4.24 0.22 10.94
N PRO A 40 4.71 0.62 12.15
CA PRO A 40 4.77 -0.29 13.29
C PRO A 40 3.37 -0.64 13.84
N HIS A 41 2.32 -0.03 13.33
CA HIS A 41 0.93 -0.20 13.80
C HIS A 41 -0.01 -0.68 12.69
N LEU A 42 0.52 -1.16 11.57
CA LEU A 42 -0.24 -1.69 10.44
C LEU A 42 -1.22 -2.79 10.88
N TYR A 43 -0.76 -3.67 11.77
CA TYR A 43 -1.57 -4.70 12.42
C TYR A 43 -1.72 -4.36 13.90
N PRO A 44 -2.86 -3.76 14.32
CA PRO A 44 -3.03 -3.30 15.70
C PRO A 44 -3.00 -4.46 16.70
N GLU A 45 -2.14 -4.37 17.72
CA GLU A 45 -1.94 -5.42 18.72
C GLU A 45 -3.17 -5.64 19.63
N ASN A 46 -3.96 -4.58 19.86
CA ASN A 46 -5.14 -4.63 20.72
C ASN A 46 -6.46 -4.74 19.92
N ALA A 47 -6.40 -5.08 18.62
CA ALA A 47 -7.58 -5.26 17.82
C ALA A 47 -8.37 -6.52 18.23
N ASN A 48 -9.67 -6.50 17.96
CA ASN A 48 -10.51 -7.70 18.05
C ASN A 48 -10.96 -8.09 16.64
N PRO A 49 -10.21 -8.94 15.92
CA PRO A 49 -10.51 -9.25 14.53
C PRO A 49 -11.90 -9.86 14.32
N ALA A 50 -12.42 -10.61 15.28
CA ALA A 50 -13.78 -11.17 15.19
C ALA A 50 -14.83 -10.05 15.16
N ASN A 51 -14.67 -9.03 16.01
CA ASN A 51 -15.53 -7.86 16.02
C ASN A 51 -15.35 -7.01 14.77
N ASP A 52 -14.11 -6.77 14.35
CA ASP A 52 -13.78 -5.94 13.19
C ASP A 52 -14.32 -6.54 11.89
N ILE A 53 -14.23 -7.87 11.73
CA ILE A 53 -14.85 -8.60 10.63
C ILE A 53 -16.39 -8.50 10.70
N SER A 54 -16.99 -8.56 11.89
CA SER A 54 -18.44 -8.39 12.04
C SER A 54 -18.89 -6.99 11.61
N ILE A 55 -18.16 -5.96 12.00
CA ILE A 55 -18.40 -4.57 11.58
C ILE A 55 -18.21 -4.44 10.06
N ALA A 56 -17.14 -5.05 9.52
CA ALA A 56 -16.87 -5.06 8.09
C ALA A 56 -18.00 -5.73 7.28
N VAL A 57 -18.56 -6.85 7.76
CA VAL A 57 -19.72 -7.53 7.14
C VAL A 57 -20.95 -6.61 7.14
N ALA A 58 -21.26 -5.99 8.28
CA ALA A 58 -22.40 -5.09 8.37
C ALA A 58 -22.26 -3.87 7.44
N ARG A 59 -21.02 -3.36 7.29
CA ARG A 59 -20.71 -2.26 6.38
C ARG A 59 -20.74 -2.73 4.92
N ALA A 60 -20.10 -3.85 4.59
CA ALA A 60 -20.02 -4.41 3.25
C ALA A 60 -21.41 -4.71 2.69
N SER A 61 -22.33 -5.20 3.53
CA SER A 61 -23.72 -5.45 3.14
C SER A 61 -24.45 -4.16 2.70
N ARG A 62 -24.22 -3.04 3.40
CA ARG A 62 -24.81 -1.74 3.04
C ARG A 62 -24.18 -1.09 1.81
N GLU A 63 -22.85 -1.25 1.68
CA GLU A 63 -22.08 -0.60 0.60
C GLU A 63 -21.95 -1.50 -0.65
N HIS A 64 -22.48 -2.70 -0.63
CA HIS A 64 -22.35 -3.71 -1.69
C HIS A 64 -20.89 -4.00 -2.07
N LYS A 65 -20.00 -4.01 -1.05
CA LYS A 65 -18.58 -4.29 -1.20
C LYS A 65 -18.24 -5.72 -0.76
N ARG A 66 -17.09 -6.20 -1.18
CA ARG A 66 -16.45 -7.39 -0.62
C ARG A 66 -15.59 -7.02 0.58
N ILE A 67 -15.17 -8.03 1.34
CA ILE A 67 -14.23 -7.84 2.45
C ILE A 67 -12.94 -8.52 2.08
N LEU A 68 -11.84 -7.80 2.19
CA LEU A 68 -10.48 -8.32 2.05
C LEU A 68 -9.91 -8.48 3.46
N LEU A 69 -9.68 -9.72 3.87
CA LEU A 69 -8.96 -10.04 5.10
C LEU A 69 -7.47 -10.18 4.75
N ASP A 70 -6.65 -9.45 5.47
CA ASP A 70 -5.20 -9.43 5.32
C ASP A 70 -4.56 -9.89 6.64
N PHE A 71 -4.05 -11.12 6.64
CA PHE A 71 -3.40 -11.74 7.79
C PHE A 71 -1.91 -11.46 7.74
N GLY A 72 -1.40 -10.87 8.82
CA GLY A 72 0.01 -10.51 8.90
C GLY A 72 0.42 -10.02 10.29
N GLY A 73 1.59 -9.42 10.38
CA GLY A 73 2.13 -8.85 11.61
C GLY A 73 3.09 -7.70 11.33
N ASN A 74 3.27 -6.82 12.30
CA ASN A 74 4.11 -5.63 12.17
C ASN A 74 5.59 -5.93 11.84
N TRP A 75 6.05 -7.14 12.18
CA TRP A 75 7.40 -7.66 11.88
C TRP A 75 7.58 -8.13 10.43
N CYS A 76 6.49 -8.33 9.70
CA CYS A 76 6.50 -8.94 8.37
C CYS A 76 6.83 -7.90 7.28
N GLY A 77 8.00 -8.02 6.67
CA GLY A 77 8.43 -7.09 5.61
C GLY A 77 7.55 -7.12 4.37
N ASP A 78 7.14 -8.31 3.90
CA ASP A 78 6.24 -8.44 2.73
C ASP A 78 4.84 -7.88 3.02
N CYS A 79 4.36 -7.96 4.26
CA CYS A 79 3.10 -7.35 4.67
C CYS A 79 3.15 -5.81 4.56
N GLN A 80 4.28 -5.22 4.96
CA GLN A 80 4.52 -3.77 4.82
C GLN A 80 4.58 -3.35 3.34
N VAL A 81 5.20 -4.17 2.49
CA VAL A 81 5.27 -3.91 1.05
C VAL A 81 3.89 -4.05 0.40
N LEU A 82 3.10 -5.04 0.80
CA LEU A 82 1.74 -5.23 0.33
C LEU A 82 0.85 -4.03 0.68
N ASP A 83 0.95 -3.51 1.90
CA ASP A 83 0.22 -2.32 2.33
C ASP A 83 0.58 -1.08 1.50
N ILE A 84 1.87 -0.89 1.17
CA ILE A 84 2.29 0.17 0.25
C ILE A 84 1.61 0.01 -1.11
N TYR A 85 1.50 -1.20 -1.64
CA TYR A 85 0.83 -1.44 -2.91
C TYR A 85 -0.67 -1.16 -2.83
N TYR A 86 -1.30 -1.40 -1.68
CA TYR A 86 -2.69 -1.04 -1.43
C TYR A 86 -2.94 0.46 -1.51
N HIS A 87 -1.97 1.28 -1.10
CA HIS A 87 -2.08 2.74 -1.09
C HIS A 87 -1.60 3.41 -2.40
N GLN A 88 -1.18 2.65 -3.39
CA GLN A 88 -0.78 3.16 -4.71
C GLN A 88 -1.87 2.95 -5.76
N SER A 89 -2.05 3.94 -6.66
CA SER A 89 -2.91 3.79 -7.84
C SER A 89 -2.42 2.65 -8.75
N PRO A 90 -3.31 1.81 -9.31
CA PRO A 90 -4.78 1.87 -9.22
C PRO A 90 -5.38 1.09 -8.04
N ASN A 91 -4.55 0.48 -7.16
CA ASN A 91 -5.02 -0.40 -6.10
C ASN A 91 -5.83 0.37 -5.05
N ALA A 92 -5.40 1.59 -4.72
CA ALA A 92 -6.10 2.45 -3.77
C ALA A 92 -7.56 2.71 -4.19
N GLU A 93 -7.78 3.00 -5.46
CA GLU A 93 -9.11 3.25 -6.02
C GLU A 93 -9.94 1.96 -6.07
N LEU A 94 -9.32 0.82 -6.41
CA LEU A 94 -9.99 -0.49 -6.40
C LEU A 94 -10.43 -0.86 -5.00
N LEU A 95 -9.56 -0.72 -4.00
CA LEU A 95 -9.89 -0.99 -2.60
C LEU A 95 -10.99 -0.07 -2.12
N ALA A 96 -10.85 1.24 -2.30
CA ALA A 96 -11.85 2.22 -1.85
C ALA A 96 -13.23 1.95 -2.46
N LYS A 97 -13.30 1.51 -3.72
CA LYS A 97 -14.54 1.30 -4.44
C LYS A 97 -15.21 -0.04 -4.15
N TYR A 98 -14.44 -1.12 -4.03
CA TYR A 98 -14.99 -2.48 -4.07
C TYR A 98 -14.78 -3.30 -2.81
N PHE A 99 -13.89 -2.86 -1.90
CA PHE A 99 -13.53 -3.66 -0.74
C PHE A 99 -13.64 -2.90 0.57
N ILE A 100 -13.75 -3.65 1.64
CA ILE A 100 -13.46 -3.23 3.01
C ILE A 100 -12.28 -4.07 3.46
N LEU A 101 -11.14 -3.42 3.67
CA LEU A 101 -9.92 -4.05 4.14
C LEU A 101 -9.97 -4.21 5.65
N VAL A 102 -9.60 -5.40 6.13
CA VAL A 102 -9.45 -5.72 7.56
C VAL A 102 -8.10 -6.38 7.76
N HIS A 103 -7.22 -5.73 8.50
CA HIS A 103 -5.96 -6.32 8.93
C HIS A 103 -6.20 -7.23 10.14
N VAL A 104 -5.69 -8.45 10.06
CA VAL A 104 -5.79 -9.45 11.13
C VAL A 104 -4.38 -9.72 11.65
N ASN A 105 -4.07 -9.18 12.83
CA ASN A 105 -2.81 -9.44 13.50
C ASN A 105 -2.72 -10.91 13.91
N ILE A 106 -1.65 -11.59 13.49
CA ILE A 106 -1.41 -13.00 13.84
C ILE A 106 -0.29 -13.19 14.87
N GLY A 107 0.12 -12.09 15.54
CA GLY A 107 1.26 -12.13 16.45
C GLY A 107 2.52 -12.65 15.76
N HIS A 108 3.18 -13.62 16.36
CA HIS A 108 4.25 -14.42 15.72
C HIS A 108 3.71 -15.77 15.23
N MET A 109 2.55 -15.77 14.56
CA MET A 109 1.78 -16.94 14.08
C MET A 109 1.07 -17.70 15.21
N ASP A 110 0.83 -17.05 16.33
CA ASP A 110 0.25 -17.61 17.57
C ASP A 110 -1.03 -16.88 18.02
N GLU A 111 -1.31 -15.69 17.45
CA GLU A 111 -2.55 -14.95 17.72
C GLU A 111 -3.58 -15.13 16.60
N ASN A 112 -4.87 -15.04 16.96
CA ASN A 112 -6.01 -15.10 16.01
C ASN A 112 -5.99 -16.29 15.04
N VAL A 113 -5.36 -17.41 15.47
CA VAL A 113 -5.25 -18.66 14.70
C VAL A 113 -6.61 -19.29 14.43
N ASP A 114 -7.57 -19.09 15.34
CA ASP A 114 -8.96 -19.53 15.18
C ASP A 114 -9.66 -18.78 14.05
N ILE A 115 -9.40 -17.48 13.88
CA ILE A 115 -9.91 -16.66 12.79
C ILE A 115 -9.32 -17.14 11.47
N ALA A 116 -7.99 -17.36 11.40
CA ALA A 116 -7.34 -17.90 10.22
C ALA A 116 -7.93 -19.26 9.83
N ARG A 117 -8.13 -20.14 10.80
CA ARG A 117 -8.75 -21.47 10.59
C ARG A 117 -10.19 -21.35 10.10
N LYS A 118 -10.99 -20.44 10.68
CA LYS A 118 -12.38 -20.19 10.27
C LYS A 118 -12.49 -19.86 8.78
N TYR A 119 -11.54 -19.09 8.26
CA TYR A 119 -11.49 -18.69 6.84
C TYR A 119 -10.54 -19.55 6.00
N SER A 120 -10.04 -20.67 6.54
CA SER A 120 -9.16 -21.63 5.86
C SER A 120 -7.86 -21.00 5.35
N VAL A 121 -7.35 -19.95 6.04
CA VAL A 121 -6.10 -19.27 5.69
C VAL A 121 -4.93 -20.00 6.35
N PRO A 122 -3.96 -20.51 5.56
CA PRO A 122 -2.86 -21.32 6.06
C PRO A 122 -1.69 -20.45 6.55
N ILE A 123 -1.91 -19.63 7.58
CA ILE A 123 -0.90 -18.68 8.11
C ILE A 123 0.44 -19.36 8.47
N GLN A 124 0.45 -20.66 8.81
CA GLN A 124 1.67 -21.41 9.11
C GLN A 124 2.58 -21.61 7.89
N LYS A 125 2.08 -21.41 6.69
CA LYS A 125 2.90 -21.45 5.47
C LYS A 125 3.67 -20.15 5.25
N GLY A 126 3.15 -19.02 5.70
CA GLY A 126 3.72 -17.69 5.56
C GLY A 126 2.67 -16.58 5.59
N VAL A 127 3.14 -15.35 5.66
CA VAL A 127 2.35 -14.13 5.56
C VAL A 127 3.11 -13.07 4.73
N PRO A 128 2.40 -12.14 4.05
CA PRO A 128 0.95 -11.88 4.14
C PRO A 128 0.14 -13.02 3.54
N ALA A 129 -1.05 -13.28 4.11
CA ALA A 129 -1.98 -14.27 3.60
C ALA A 129 -3.40 -13.68 3.54
N LEU A 130 -4.07 -13.86 2.40
CA LEU A 130 -5.31 -13.16 2.11
C LEU A 130 -6.53 -14.07 2.03
N ALA A 131 -7.69 -13.50 2.40
CA ALA A 131 -8.98 -14.09 2.11
C ALA A 131 -9.98 -13.04 1.62
N ILE A 132 -10.89 -13.42 0.74
CA ILE A 132 -11.99 -12.58 0.27
C ILE A 132 -13.31 -13.14 0.78
N LEU A 133 -14.11 -12.27 1.39
CA LEU A 133 -15.49 -12.57 1.75
C LEU A 133 -16.45 -11.77 0.86
N SER A 134 -17.62 -12.34 0.63
CA SER A 134 -18.75 -11.61 0.05
C SER A 134 -19.29 -10.55 1.04
N SER A 135 -20.16 -9.69 0.58
CA SER A 135 -20.81 -8.66 1.40
C SER A 135 -21.58 -9.19 2.61
N ASN A 136 -21.98 -10.45 2.60
CA ASN A 136 -22.67 -11.13 3.71
C ASN A 136 -21.73 -12.03 4.55
N GLY A 137 -20.40 -11.92 4.36
CA GLY A 137 -19.41 -12.65 5.15
C GLY A 137 -19.11 -14.08 4.70
N LYS A 138 -19.68 -14.55 3.55
CA LYS A 138 -19.36 -15.89 3.02
C LYS A 138 -17.95 -15.87 2.40
N LEU A 139 -17.13 -16.87 2.71
CA LEU A 139 -15.82 -17.06 2.10
C LEU A 139 -15.95 -17.30 0.59
N LEU A 140 -15.24 -16.50 -0.21
CA LEU A 140 -15.15 -16.63 -1.66
C LEU A 140 -13.78 -17.13 -2.09
N TYR A 141 -12.73 -16.69 -1.42
CA TYR A 141 -11.34 -17.06 -1.69
C TYR A 141 -10.56 -17.13 -0.40
N SER A 142 -9.66 -18.07 -0.32
CA SER A 142 -8.62 -18.13 0.69
C SER A 142 -7.31 -18.53 0.01
N GLU A 143 -6.27 -17.81 0.31
CA GLU A 143 -4.92 -18.12 -0.17
C GLU A 143 -4.53 -19.55 0.24
N ARG A 144 -3.78 -20.24 -0.62
CA ARG A 144 -3.39 -21.63 -0.40
C ARG A 144 -1.89 -21.84 -0.23
N ASP A 145 -1.08 -20.97 -0.85
CA ASP A 145 0.35 -21.27 -0.94
C ASP A 145 1.25 -20.04 -1.19
N LYS A 146 1.34 -19.12 -0.22
CA LYS A 146 2.29 -17.98 -0.23
C LYS A 146 2.21 -17.10 -1.49
N GLU A 147 1.01 -16.91 -2.03
CA GLU A 147 0.79 -16.21 -3.29
C GLU A 147 1.20 -14.72 -3.23
N PHE A 148 1.25 -14.16 -2.01
CA PHE A 148 1.58 -12.76 -1.77
C PHE A 148 2.97 -12.54 -1.15
N GLU A 149 3.73 -13.61 -0.89
CA GLU A 149 5.14 -13.50 -0.52
C GLU A 149 5.92 -12.95 -1.74
N HIS A 150 6.70 -11.88 -1.54
CA HIS A 150 7.44 -11.17 -2.60
C HIS A 150 6.58 -10.73 -3.81
N THR A 151 5.31 -10.45 -3.58
CA THR A 151 4.37 -10.05 -4.64
C THR A 151 4.75 -8.72 -5.28
N SER A 152 4.21 -8.45 -6.47
CA SER A 152 4.37 -7.17 -7.16
C SER A 152 3.09 -6.33 -7.11
N LYS A 153 3.22 -5.01 -7.29
CA LYS A 153 2.06 -4.13 -7.37
C LYS A 153 1.07 -4.56 -8.48
N SER A 154 1.57 -5.02 -9.64
CA SER A 154 0.72 -5.50 -10.73
C SER A 154 -0.05 -6.77 -10.37
N ALA A 155 0.58 -7.72 -9.67
CA ALA A 155 -0.11 -8.92 -9.21
C ALA A 155 -1.23 -8.59 -8.21
N VAL A 156 -1.00 -7.62 -7.31
CA VAL A 156 -2.05 -7.11 -6.42
C VAL A 156 -3.17 -6.45 -7.22
N THR A 157 -2.85 -5.67 -8.25
CA THR A 157 -3.86 -5.06 -9.14
C THR A 157 -4.71 -6.11 -9.84
N GLU A 158 -4.10 -7.17 -10.37
CA GLU A 158 -4.79 -8.28 -11.03
C GLU A 158 -5.70 -9.02 -10.04
N PHE A 159 -5.19 -9.32 -8.85
CA PHE A 159 -5.97 -9.95 -7.79
C PHE A 159 -7.22 -9.12 -7.41
N LEU A 160 -7.05 -7.82 -7.15
CA LEU A 160 -8.16 -6.94 -6.81
C LEU A 160 -9.17 -6.83 -7.96
N ASN A 161 -8.71 -6.75 -9.21
CA ASN A 161 -9.59 -6.74 -10.38
C ASN A 161 -10.38 -8.04 -10.55
N HIS A 162 -9.75 -9.18 -10.26
CA HIS A 162 -10.42 -10.48 -10.31
C HIS A 162 -11.54 -10.58 -9.27
N TRP A 163 -11.28 -10.05 -8.06
CA TRP A 163 -12.19 -10.18 -6.93
C TRP A 163 -13.08 -8.95 -6.66
N LYS A 164 -13.13 -7.95 -7.52
CA LYS A 164 -13.92 -6.72 -7.27
C LYS A 164 -15.45 -6.86 -7.37
N GLY A 165 -15.97 -7.96 -7.87
CA GLY A 165 -17.43 -8.17 -7.93
C GLY A 165 -17.91 -8.66 -9.26
#